data_f8f0297fde43cc868526de13a8aaee64
#
_entry.id   f8f0297fde43cc868526de13a8aaee64
#
_cell.length_a   1.000
_cell.length_b   1.000
_cell.length_c   1.000
_cell.angle_alpha   90.00
_cell.angle_beta   90.00
_cell.angle_gamma   90.00
#
_symmetry.space_group_name_H-M   'P 1'
#
loop_
_entity.id
_entity.type
_entity.pdbx_description
1 polymer ?
#
loop_
_entity_poly.entity_id
_entity_poly.type
_entity_poly.pdbx_seq_one_letter_code
_entity_poly.pdbx_strand_id
1 'polypeptide(L)'
;LEVGAPILEKSLSFCKDRKRKSIGITFRNKYDYEDEYHALAISKLELGEPLEITYVIKSTPAAKAGLKVGDILLSVNGINIATGKGASKNFSKFLKKEIKKSAILSFEVIRNNQNQSFSITPVEGCDYPLILTGDSAVNAFADGNSVYVTQGMMDFTKTDDELALVIAHELAHNTMRHIDAKRTNAMGGLVIDILIGVLTGVDTQGMFTQNFAQAYSQEFESEADYVGLYMSQISGYDITEAAYFWRRMGVKHPGSIDKNHAASHPSSPERFVSIEDTIKEIETKKTTGEVLMPNIDENAIDSRERPAESQADRIGF
;
A
#
# COMPACT_ATOMS: atom_id res chain seq x y z
N LEU A 1 -4.50 -2.24 -8.60
CA LEU A 1 -4.46 -0.77 -8.67
C LEU A 1 -5.86 -0.15 -8.59
N GLU A 2 -6.86 -0.69 -9.29
CA GLU A 2 -8.24 -0.16 -9.28
C GLU A 2 -8.81 -0.09 -7.86
N VAL A 3 -8.66 -1.14 -7.08
CA VAL A 3 -9.17 -1.22 -5.71
C VAL A 3 -8.36 -0.35 -4.74
N GLY A 4 -7.04 -0.33 -4.88
CA GLY A 4 -6.20 0.37 -3.92
C GLY A 4 -6.09 1.88 -4.12
N ALA A 5 -6.30 2.38 -5.36
CA ALA A 5 -6.18 3.82 -5.62
C ALA A 5 -7.21 4.66 -4.85
N PRO A 6 -8.51 4.31 -4.79
CA PRO A 6 -9.48 4.99 -3.95
C PRO A 6 -9.11 4.97 -2.46
N ILE A 7 -8.57 3.84 -1.96
CA ILE A 7 -8.15 3.72 -0.56
C ILE A 7 -7.02 4.70 -0.27
N LEU A 8 -5.97 4.74 -1.10
CA LEU A 8 -4.86 5.68 -0.94
C LEU A 8 -5.31 7.15 -1.05
N GLU A 9 -6.26 7.47 -1.94
CA GLU A 9 -6.77 8.83 -2.12
C GLU A 9 -7.63 9.28 -0.95
N LYS A 10 -8.53 8.41 -0.46
CA LYS A 10 -9.51 8.78 0.57
C LYS A 10 -8.94 8.68 2.00
N SER A 11 -7.86 7.94 2.19
CA SER A 11 -7.22 7.74 3.51
C SER A 11 -6.20 8.82 3.89
N LEU A 12 -6.23 9.99 3.26
CA LEU A 12 -5.24 11.07 3.46
C LEU A 12 -5.11 11.54 4.93
N SER A 13 -6.20 11.51 5.71
CA SER A 13 -6.20 11.88 7.12
C SER A 13 -5.32 10.97 7.98
N PHE A 14 -5.11 9.72 7.55
CA PHE A 14 -4.29 8.75 8.26
C PHE A 14 -2.80 8.79 7.89
N CYS A 15 -2.44 9.45 6.79
CA CYS A 15 -1.09 9.33 6.20
C CYS A 15 -0.11 10.41 6.63
N LYS A 16 -0.51 11.31 7.56
CA LYS A 16 0.36 12.39 8.07
C LYS A 16 1.22 13.03 6.97
N ASP A 17 2.56 12.91 7.08
CA ASP A 17 3.52 13.49 6.14
C ASP A 17 3.76 12.60 4.90
N ARG A 18 3.26 11.37 4.88
CA ARG A 18 3.44 10.44 3.77
C ARG A 18 2.34 10.60 2.71
N LYS A 19 2.40 11.74 2.03
CA LYS A 19 1.46 12.12 0.98
C LYS A 19 2.18 12.33 -0.35
N ARG A 20 1.55 11.92 -1.43
CA ARG A 20 2.02 12.19 -2.79
C ARG A 20 0.87 12.57 -3.70
N LYS A 21 1.16 13.41 -4.68
CA LYS A 21 0.24 13.65 -5.79
C LYS A 21 0.40 12.59 -6.86
N SER A 22 -0.71 12.22 -7.50
CA SER A 22 -0.78 11.21 -8.55
C SER A 22 -1.79 11.63 -9.61
N ILE A 23 -1.64 11.08 -10.81
CA ILE A 23 -2.60 11.24 -11.91
C ILE A 23 -3.25 9.90 -12.31
N GLY A 24 -2.70 8.77 -11.89
CA GLY A 24 -3.28 7.44 -12.07
C GLY A 24 -3.00 6.80 -13.42
N ILE A 25 -1.76 6.86 -13.92
CA ILE A 25 -1.31 6.13 -15.13
C ILE A 25 -0.14 5.22 -14.84
N THR A 26 -0.01 4.16 -15.64
CA THR A 26 1.26 3.47 -15.86
C THR A 26 1.68 3.62 -17.32
N PHE A 27 2.97 3.56 -17.56
CA PHE A 27 3.55 3.71 -18.90
C PHE A 27 4.79 2.83 -19.03
N ARG A 28 5.02 2.34 -20.22
CA ARG A 28 6.15 1.48 -20.56
C ARG A 28 6.58 1.73 -22.01
N ASN A 29 7.78 1.21 -22.34
CA ASN A 29 8.19 0.92 -23.70
C ASN A 29 8.84 -0.47 -23.76
N LYS A 30 9.28 -0.91 -24.94
CA LYS A 30 9.88 -2.23 -25.09
C LYS A 30 11.10 -2.49 -24.18
N TYR A 31 11.83 -1.42 -23.81
CA TYR A 31 13.04 -1.51 -22.97
C TYR A 31 12.76 -1.66 -21.47
N ASP A 32 11.48 -1.67 -21.05
CA ASP A 32 11.08 -2.00 -19.69
C ASP A 32 10.97 -3.52 -19.47
N TYR A 33 11.29 -4.30 -20.50
CA TYR A 33 11.38 -5.76 -20.51
C TYR A 33 12.83 -6.17 -20.77
N GLU A 34 13.20 -7.39 -20.40
CA GLU A 34 14.51 -7.95 -20.73
C GLU A 34 14.67 -8.10 -22.25
N ASP A 35 15.92 -8.03 -22.73
CA ASP A 35 16.23 -7.97 -24.16
C ASP A 35 15.58 -9.11 -24.96
N GLU A 36 15.49 -10.33 -24.38
CA GLU A 36 14.85 -11.51 -24.99
C GLU A 36 13.33 -11.33 -25.20
N TYR A 37 12.68 -10.46 -24.42
CA TYR A 37 11.25 -10.17 -24.55
C TYR A 37 10.91 -8.97 -25.41
N HIS A 38 11.89 -8.22 -25.96
CA HIS A 38 11.62 -7.03 -26.76
C HIS A 38 10.76 -7.35 -28.01
N ALA A 39 11.05 -8.47 -28.69
CA ALA A 39 10.25 -8.88 -29.85
C ALA A 39 8.79 -9.20 -29.48
N LEU A 40 8.60 -9.80 -28.28
CA LEU A 40 7.28 -10.12 -27.75
C LEU A 40 6.54 -8.84 -27.32
N ALA A 41 7.22 -7.91 -26.65
CA ALA A 41 6.66 -6.61 -26.27
C ALA A 41 6.18 -5.83 -27.50
N ILE A 42 6.93 -5.84 -28.59
CA ILE A 42 6.51 -5.20 -29.87
C ILE A 42 5.31 -5.93 -30.48
N SER A 43 5.38 -7.26 -30.61
CA SER A 43 4.37 -8.02 -31.35
C SER A 43 3.06 -8.27 -30.63
N LYS A 44 3.08 -8.32 -29.29
CA LYS A 44 1.91 -8.63 -28.44
C LYS A 44 1.37 -7.45 -27.65
N LEU A 45 2.23 -6.48 -27.31
CA LEU A 45 1.85 -5.32 -26.51
C LEU A 45 1.94 -4.02 -27.31
N GLU A 46 2.36 -4.10 -28.58
CA GLU A 46 2.54 -2.95 -29.52
C GLU A 46 3.52 -1.88 -29.01
N LEU A 47 4.36 -2.21 -28.01
CA LEU A 47 5.29 -1.29 -27.37
C LEU A 47 6.52 -1.05 -28.24
N GLY A 48 6.70 0.20 -28.68
CA GLY A 48 7.87 0.66 -29.44
C GLY A 48 8.98 1.23 -28.56
N GLU A 49 9.72 2.20 -29.13
CA GLU A 49 10.73 2.98 -28.40
C GLU A 49 10.16 4.15 -27.59
N PRO A 50 9.08 4.84 -28.05
CA PRO A 50 8.40 5.83 -27.23
C PRO A 50 7.71 5.21 -26.03
N LEU A 51 7.50 6.03 -24.99
CA LEU A 51 6.65 5.62 -23.85
C LEU A 51 5.19 5.66 -24.26
N GLU A 52 4.50 4.59 -23.94
CA GLU A 52 3.06 4.41 -24.15
C GLU A 52 2.35 4.22 -22.84
N ILE A 53 1.15 4.75 -22.69
CA ILE A 53 0.29 4.51 -21.54
C ILE A 53 -0.21 3.07 -21.62
N THR A 54 0.25 2.23 -20.67
CA THR A 54 -0.13 0.82 -20.60
C THR A 54 -1.32 0.57 -19.68
N TYR A 55 -1.64 1.52 -18.80
CA TYR A 55 -2.81 1.44 -17.94
C TYR A 55 -3.25 2.83 -17.46
N VAL A 56 -4.57 3.04 -17.37
CA VAL A 56 -5.20 4.23 -16.79
C VAL A 56 -6.15 3.75 -15.70
N ILE A 57 -5.86 4.10 -14.45
CA ILE A 57 -6.68 3.71 -13.31
C ILE A 57 -8.01 4.46 -13.38
N LYS A 58 -9.13 3.74 -13.27
CA LYS A 58 -10.48 4.31 -13.31
C LYS A 58 -10.65 5.37 -12.22
N SER A 59 -11.54 6.33 -12.47
CA SER A 59 -11.87 7.42 -11.54
C SER A 59 -10.72 8.37 -11.19
N THR A 60 -9.50 8.17 -11.69
CA THR A 60 -8.36 9.05 -11.45
C THR A 60 -8.37 10.30 -12.34
N PRO A 61 -7.53 11.32 -12.05
CA PRO A 61 -7.43 12.52 -12.87
C PRO A 61 -7.14 12.24 -14.35
N ALA A 62 -6.27 11.28 -14.65
CA ALA A 62 -5.93 10.93 -16.03
C ALA A 62 -7.14 10.33 -16.77
N ALA A 63 -7.90 9.45 -16.14
CA ALA A 63 -9.13 8.89 -16.71
C ALA A 63 -10.19 9.96 -16.94
N LYS A 64 -10.39 10.86 -15.97
CA LYS A 64 -11.34 11.99 -16.06
C LYS A 64 -10.96 12.98 -17.16
N ALA A 65 -9.65 13.20 -17.37
CA ALA A 65 -9.13 14.04 -18.45
C ALA A 65 -9.26 13.37 -19.82
N GLY A 66 -9.46 12.06 -19.90
CA GLY A 66 -9.63 11.30 -21.13
C GLY A 66 -8.38 10.67 -21.69
N LEU A 67 -7.29 10.55 -20.92
CA LEU A 67 -6.14 9.71 -21.31
C LEU A 67 -6.58 8.24 -21.41
N LYS A 68 -5.96 7.51 -22.33
CA LYS A 68 -6.30 6.11 -22.63
C LYS A 68 -5.05 5.24 -22.74
N VAL A 69 -5.23 3.95 -22.56
CA VAL A 69 -4.24 2.95 -22.94
C VAL A 69 -3.98 3.07 -24.44
N GLY A 70 -2.72 2.96 -24.85
CA GLY A 70 -2.26 3.14 -26.23
C GLY A 70 -1.87 4.59 -26.58
N ASP A 71 -2.06 5.56 -25.69
CA ASP A 71 -1.57 6.92 -25.92
C ASP A 71 -0.03 6.95 -25.84
N ILE A 72 0.61 7.37 -26.92
CA ILE A 72 2.05 7.58 -26.97
C ILE A 72 2.36 8.96 -26.38
N LEU A 73 3.18 9.00 -25.34
CA LEU A 73 3.54 10.21 -24.60
C LEU A 73 4.57 11.05 -25.41
N LEU A 74 4.23 12.29 -25.73
CA LEU A 74 5.11 13.23 -26.44
C LEU A 74 5.76 14.24 -25.53
N SER A 75 4.96 14.99 -24.77
CA SER A 75 5.44 16.05 -23.88
C SER A 75 4.57 16.20 -22.64
N VAL A 76 5.14 16.79 -21.59
CA VAL A 76 4.42 17.30 -20.41
C VAL A 76 4.89 18.73 -20.15
N ASN A 77 3.96 19.66 -20.03
CA ASN A 77 4.22 21.09 -19.84
C ASN A 77 5.19 21.67 -20.92
N GLY A 78 5.07 21.19 -22.17
CA GLY A 78 5.93 21.57 -23.27
C GLY A 78 7.34 20.98 -23.26
N ILE A 79 7.65 20.09 -22.30
CA ILE A 79 8.93 19.41 -22.22
C ILE A 79 8.80 18.02 -22.86
N ASN A 80 9.56 17.79 -23.93
CA ASN A 80 9.52 16.52 -24.67
C ASN A 80 9.99 15.35 -23.82
N ILE A 81 9.29 14.22 -23.97
CA ILE A 81 9.60 12.97 -23.29
C ILE A 81 10.61 12.19 -24.14
N ALA A 82 11.70 11.78 -23.50
CA ALA A 82 12.71 10.95 -24.16
C ALA A 82 12.16 9.57 -24.51
N THR A 83 12.68 8.99 -25.60
CA THR A 83 12.37 7.64 -26.05
C THR A 83 13.53 6.69 -25.76
N GLY A 84 13.33 5.39 -25.97
CA GLY A 84 14.39 4.38 -25.89
C GLY A 84 14.69 3.88 -24.47
N LYS A 85 15.89 3.31 -24.31
CA LYS A 85 16.31 2.67 -23.05
C LYS A 85 16.38 3.69 -21.91
N GLY A 86 15.75 3.36 -20.78
CA GLY A 86 15.72 4.22 -19.58
C GLY A 86 14.69 5.36 -19.63
N ALA A 87 13.92 5.51 -20.70
CA ALA A 87 12.91 6.56 -20.83
C ALA A 87 11.89 6.52 -19.68
N SER A 88 11.39 5.34 -19.29
CA SER A 88 10.43 5.15 -18.19
C SER A 88 10.97 5.67 -16.86
N LYS A 89 12.21 5.33 -16.53
CA LYS A 89 12.85 5.79 -15.30
C LYS A 89 13.04 7.31 -15.27
N ASN A 90 13.47 7.87 -16.40
CA ASN A 90 13.68 9.31 -16.53
C ASN A 90 12.35 10.07 -16.47
N PHE A 91 11.34 9.59 -17.17
CA PHE A 91 10.02 10.18 -17.16
C PHE A 91 9.35 10.08 -15.77
N SER A 92 9.47 8.95 -15.06
CA SER A 92 8.98 8.83 -13.69
C SER A 92 9.58 9.90 -12.75
N LYS A 93 10.90 10.13 -12.84
CA LYS A 93 11.58 11.16 -12.04
C LYS A 93 11.12 12.56 -12.43
N PHE A 94 11.02 12.83 -13.73
CA PHE A 94 10.55 14.08 -14.27
C PHE A 94 9.10 14.36 -13.85
N LEU A 95 8.19 13.41 -14.03
CA LEU A 95 6.78 13.55 -13.68
C LEU A 95 6.58 13.81 -12.19
N LYS A 96 7.30 13.08 -11.31
CA LYS A 96 7.29 13.34 -9.85
C LYS A 96 7.68 14.78 -9.50
N LYS A 97 8.65 15.36 -10.24
CA LYS A 97 9.08 16.75 -10.04
C LYS A 97 8.03 17.74 -10.55
N GLU A 98 7.47 17.50 -11.74
CA GLU A 98 6.46 18.38 -12.34
C GLU A 98 5.15 18.39 -11.56
N ILE A 99 4.69 17.24 -11.07
CA ILE A 99 3.50 17.13 -10.19
C ILE A 99 3.64 17.97 -8.90
N LYS A 100 4.85 18.11 -8.36
CA LYS A 100 5.09 18.95 -7.18
C LYS A 100 5.06 20.44 -7.48
N LYS A 101 5.45 20.84 -8.70
CA LYS A 101 5.59 22.24 -9.10
C LYS A 101 4.32 22.83 -9.68
N SER A 102 3.54 22.02 -10.40
CA SER A 102 2.44 22.49 -11.21
C SER A 102 1.11 22.04 -10.64
N ALA A 103 0.15 22.97 -10.54
CA ALA A 103 -1.22 22.63 -10.16
C ALA A 103 -1.93 21.85 -11.27
N ILE A 104 -1.60 22.14 -12.52
CA ILE A 104 -2.16 21.49 -13.71
C ILE A 104 -1.01 21.05 -14.59
N LEU A 105 -1.09 19.84 -15.12
CA LEU A 105 -0.16 19.27 -16.09
C LEU A 105 -0.80 19.26 -17.47
N SER A 106 -0.10 19.78 -18.48
CA SER A 106 -0.49 19.70 -19.88
C SER A 106 0.23 18.54 -20.54
N PHE A 107 -0.49 17.49 -20.89
CA PHE A 107 0.02 16.33 -21.62
C PHE A 107 -0.25 16.47 -23.10
N GLU A 108 0.74 16.19 -23.93
CA GLU A 108 0.58 15.96 -25.36
C GLU A 108 0.88 14.50 -25.67
N VAL A 109 -0.01 13.88 -26.42
CA VAL A 109 0.08 12.47 -26.79
C VAL A 109 -0.24 12.27 -28.27
N ILE A 110 0.23 11.16 -28.87
CA ILE A 110 -0.28 10.67 -30.14
C ILE A 110 -1.32 9.58 -29.85
N ARG A 111 -2.51 9.75 -30.41
CA ARG A 111 -3.60 8.77 -30.43
C ARG A 111 -4.13 8.65 -31.84
N ASN A 112 -4.15 7.45 -32.41
CA ASN A 112 -4.59 7.19 -33.80
C ASN A 112 -3.85 8.10 -34.81
N ASN A 113 -2.55 8.23 -34.69
CA ASN A 113 -1.67 9.09 -35.50
C ASN A 113 -2.03 10.59 -35.46
N GLN A 114 -2.75 11.04 -34.45
CA GLN A 114 -3.09 12.46 -34.27
C GLN A 114 -2.60 12.95 -32.90
N ASN A 115 -2.07 14.17 -32.89
CA ASN A 115 -1.69 14.84 -31.65
C ASN A 115 -2.95 15.26 -30.88
N GLN A 116 -3.00 14.96 -29.59
CA GLN A 116 -4.05 15.37 -28.68
C GLN A 116 -3.44 15.95 -27.41
N SER A 117 -4.13 16.92 -26.82
CA SER A 117 -3.68 17.61 -25.60
C SER A 117 -4.69 17.39 -24.48
N PHE A 118 -4.19 17.15 -23.27
CA PHE A 118 -5.00 16.90 -22.08
C PHE A 118 -4.47 17.71 -20.90
N SER A 119 -5.37 18.38 -20.17
CA SER A 119 -5.04 19.09 -18.93
C SER A 119 -5.45 18.25 -17.73
N ILE A 120 -4.52 17.98 -16.84
CA ILE A 120 -4.72 17.05 -15.72
C ILE A 120 -4.34 17.75 -14.41
N THR A 121 -5.26 17.80 -13.46
CA THR A 121 -5.00 18.27 -12.09
C THR A 121 -4.69 17.06 -11.21
N PRO A 122 -3.42 16.88 -10.74
CA PRO A 122 -3.06 15.77 -9.87
C PRO A 122 -3.81 15.84 -8.54
N VAL A 123 -4.16 14.66 -8.00
CA VAL A 123 -4.77 14.53 -6.66
C VAL A 123 -3.78 13.99 -5.65
N GLU A 124 -3.95 14.37 -4.39
CA GLU A 124 -3.17 13.82 -3.29
C GLU A 124 -3.70 12.45 -2.86
N GLY A 125 -2.81 11.59 -2.45
CA GLY A 125 -3.08 10.29 -1.84
C GLY A 125 -1.94 9.92 -0.90
N CYS A 126 -2.14 8.87 -0.14
CA CYS A 126 -1.10 8.29 0.71
C CYS A 126 0.08 7.80 -0.13
N ASP A 127 1.31 8.07 0.31
CA ASP A 127 2.53 7.60 -0.38
C ASP A 127 2.98 6.23 0.12
N TYR A 128 2.13 5.23 -0.13
CA TYR A 128 2.41 3.83 0.13
C TYR A 128 2.20 3.03 -1.16
N PRO A 129 3.28 2.63 -1.86
CA PRO A 129 3.18 1.80 -3.06
C PRO A 129 2.44 0.48 -2.78
N LEU A 130 1.53 0.10 -3.70
CA LEU A 130 0.87 -1.19 -3.70
C LEU A 130 1.59 -2.12 -4.68
N ILE A 131 2.05 -3.26 -4.18
CA ILE A 131 2.91 -4.17 -4.93
C ILE A 131 2.23 -5.54 -4.97
N LEU A 132 1.96 -6.03 -6.19
CA LEU A 132 1.55 -7.40 -6.41
C LEU A 132 2.79 -8.29 -6.55
N THR A 133 2.86 -9.37 -5.77
CA THR A 133 3.91 -10.38 -5.88
C THR A 133 3.37 -11.65 -6.55
N GLY A 134 4.24 -12.39 -7.23
CA GLY A 134 3.88 -13.66 -7.89
C GLY A 134 3.76 -14.86 -6.94
N ASP A 135 3.81 -14.65 -5.62
CA ASP A 135 3.70 -15.72 -4.64
C ASP A 135 2.27 -16.29 -4.62
N SER A 136 2.17 -17.63 -4.63
CA SER A 136 0.90 -18.37 -4.59
C SER A 136 0.32 -18.53 -3.18
N ALA A 137 1.06 -18.18 -2.11
CA ALA A 137 0.54 -18.17 -0.75
C ALA A 137 -0.58 -17.14 -0.63
N VAL A 138 -1.65 -17.46 0.11
CA VAL A 138 -2.71 -16.48 0.42
C VAL A 138 -2.19 -15.56 1.52
N ASN A 139 -1.61 -14.43 1.16
CA ASN A 139 -0.99 -13.49 2.08
C ASN A 139 -1.01 -12.04 1.57
N ALA A 140 -0.96 -11.10 2.49
CA ALA A 140 -0.62 -9.71 2.26
C ALA A 140 0.23 -9.23 3.45
N PHE A 141 1.02 -8.18 3.27
CA PHE A 141 1.82 -7.64 4.37
C PHE A 141 2.24 -6.20 4.12
N ALA A 142 2.47 -5.48 5.20
CA ALA A 142 3.04 -4.15 5.25
C ALA A 142 4.50 -4.20 5.74
N ASP A 143 5.39 -3.39 5.15
CA ASP A 143 6.79 -3.29 5.56
C ASP A 143 7.17 -1.96 6.23
N GLY A 144 6.17 -1.09 6.46
CA GLY A 144 6.34 0.28 6.94
C GLY A 144 6.46 1.30 5.80
N ASN A 145 6.66 0.86 4.56
CA ASN A 145 6.84 1.73 3.39
C ASN A 145 5.89 1.41 2.24
N SER A 146 5.48 0.16 2.10
CA SER A 146 4.67 -0.37 1.01
C SER A 146 3.64 -1.35 1.54
N VAL A 147 2.64 -1.65 0.74
CA VAL A 147 1.69 -2.74 0.94
C VAL A 147 1.91 -3.77 -0.14
N TYR A 148 2.08 -5.01 0.26
CA TYR A 148 2.29 -6.15 -0.63
C TYR A 148 1.06 -7.05 -0.60
N VAL A 149 0.60 -7.47 -1.77
CA VAL A 149 -0.48 -8.44 -1.94
C VAL A 149 0.06 -9.56 -2.83
N THR A 150 -0.12 -10.80 -2.42
CA THR A 150 0.31 -11.95 -3.20
C THR A 150 -0.71 -12.33 -4.27
N GLN A 151 -0.28 -13.05 -5.31
CA GLN A 151 -1.19 -13.61 -6.29
C GLN A 151 -2.20 -14.55 -5.61
N GLY A 152 -1.76 -15.36 -4.63
CA GLY A 152 -2.66 -16.23 -3.87
C GLY A 152 -3.75 -15.48 -3.12
N MET A 153 -3.47 -14.28 -2.56
CA MET A 153 -4.47 -13.42 -1.95
C MET A 153 -5.45 -12.85 -2.99
N MET A 154 -4.94 -12.43 -4.14
CA MET A 154 -5.79 -11.98 -5.25
C MET A 154 -6.76 -13.07 -5.71
N ASP A 155 -6.31 -14.33 -5.76
CA ASP A 155 -7.15 -15.47 -6.14
C ASP A 155 -8.12 -15.88 -5.03
N PHE A 156 -7.79 -15.61 -3.76
CA PHE A 156 -8.62 -15.91 -2.60
C PHE A 156 -9.77 -14.92 -2.43
N THR A 157 -9.53 -13.63 -2.68
CA THR A 157 -10.54 -12.58 -2.61
C THR A 157 -11.54 -12.73 -3.76
N LYS A 158 -12.85 -12.67 -3.45
CA LYS A 158 -13.92 -12.90 -4.41
C LYS A 158 -14.50 -11.62 -5.00
N THR A 159 -14.35 -10.52 -4.28
CA THR A 159 -14.89 -9.21 -4.65
C THR A 159 -13.85 -8.13 -4.43
N ASP A 160 -14.07 -6.97 -5.04
CA ASP A 160 -13.25 -5.78 -4.81
C ASP A 160 -13.34 -5.31 -3.34
N ASP A 161 -14.48 -5.53 -2.68
CA ASP A 161 -14.66 -5.19 -1.26
C ASP A 161 -13.76 -6.03 -0.36
N GLU A 162 -13.67 -7.35 -0.60
CA GLU A 162 -12.77 -8.23 0.15
C GLU A 162 -11.28 -7.85 -0.06
N LEU A 163 -10.91 -7.52 -1.29
CA LEU A 163 -9.55 -7.05 -1.59
C LEU A 163 -9.28 -5.69 -0.94
N ALA A 164 -10.28 -4.81 -0.90
CA ALA A 164 -10.19 -3.51 -0.25
C ALA A 164 -9.97 -3.65 1.27
N LEU A 165 -10.67 -4.59 1.94
CA LEU A 165 -10.45 -4.90 3.36
C LEU A 165 -9.00 -5.29 3.63
N VAL A 166 -8.42 -6.15 2.78
CA VAL A 166 -7.01 -6.58 2.91
C VAL A 166 -6.06 -5.39 2.73
N ILE A 167 -6.21 -4.63 1.64
CA ILE A 167 -5.34 -3.48 1.35
C ILE A 167 -5.43 -2.43 2.45
N ALA A 168 -6.64 -2.14 2.95
CA ALA A 168 -6.87 -1.16 3.99
C ALA A 168 -6.29 -1.61 5.34
N HIS A 169 -6.40 -2.90 5.69
CA HIS A 169 -5.77 -3.49 6.86
C HIS A 169 -4.23 -3.33 6.82
N GLU A 170 -3.60 -3.69 5.70
CA GLU A 170 -2.15 -3.52 5.53
C GLU A 170 -1.73 -2.04 5.52
N LEU A 171 -2.54 -1.18 4.90
CA LEU A 171 -2.30 0.25 4.96
C LEU A 171 -2.42 0.79 6.39
N ALA A 172 -3.35 0.27 7.19
CA ALA A 172 -3.48 0.63 8.60
C ALA A 172 -2.23 0.24 9.39
N HIS A 173 -1.64 -0.94 9.16
CA HIS A 173 -0.35 -1.30 9.77
C HIS A 173 0.74 -0.27 9.49
N ASN A 174 0.81 0.24 8.27
CA ASN A 174 1.78 1.27 7.90
C ASN A 174 1.47 2.64 8.54
N THR A 175 0.22 3.10 8.46
CA THR A 175 -0.19 4.42 8.94
C THR A 175 -0.21 4.52 10.45
N MET A 176 -0.53 3.41 11.14
CA MET A 176 -0.49 3.30 12.60
C MET A 176 0.91 2.94 13.12
N ARG A 177 1.91 2.84 12.24
CA ARG A 177 3.33 2.60 12.57
C ARG A 177 3.59 1.31 13.34
N HIS A 178 2.78 0.28 13.11
CA HIS A 178 2.91 -1.01 13.79
C HIS A 178 4.27 -1.67 13.51
N ILE A 179 4.79 -1.50 12.29
CA ILE A 179 6.09 -2.06 11.89
C ILE A 179 7.24 -1.39 12.64
N ASP A 180 7.15 -0.07 12.84
CA ASP A 180 8.17 0.68 13.59
C ASP A 180 8.12 0.29 15.08
N ALA A 181 6.93 0.15 15.66
CA ALA A 181 6.75 -0.32 17.03
C ALA A 181 7.29 -1.75 17.21
N LYS A 182 7.00 -2.68 16.29
CA LYS A 182 7.55 -4.06 16.31
C LYS A 182 9.08 -4.05 16.27
N ARG A 183 9.69 -3.20 15.43
CA ARG A 183 11.15 -3.06 15.34
C ARG A 183 11.75 -2.50 16.62
N THR A 184 11.14 -1.46 17.20
CA THR A 184 11.59 -0.86 18.47
C THR A 184 11.50 -1.86 19.61
N ASN A 185 10.40 -2.62 19.70
CA ASN A 185 10.21 -3.66 20.72
C ASN A 185 11.21 -4.80 20.54
N ALA A 186 11.43 -5.28 19.31
CA ALA A 186 12.42 -6.30 19.03
C ALA A 186 13.84 -5.84 19.41
N MET A 187 14.19 -4.58 19.15
CA MET A 187 15.48 -4.01 19.61
C MET A 187 15.59 -3.96 21.13
N GLY A 188 14.51 -3.60 21.84
CA GLY A 188 14.44 -3.65 23.29
C GLY A 188 14.68 -5.05 23.83
N GLY A 189 14.02 -6.06 23.25
CA GLY A 189 14.24 -7.47 23.58
C GLY A 189 15.68 -7.93 23.31
N LEU A 190 16.28 -7.50 22.19
CA LEU A 190 17.66 -7.82 21.86
C LEU A 190 18.66 -7.25 22.90
N VAL A 191 18.43 -6.02 23.37
CA VAL A 191 19.25 -5.42 24.44
C VAL A 191 19.18 -6.27 25.72
N ILE A 192 18.00 -6.77 26.07
CA ILE A 192 17.82 -7.66 27.24
C ILE A 192 18.50 -9.01 26.99
N ASP A 193 18.37 -9.62 25.83
CA ASP A 193 19.04 -10.87 25.47
C ASP A 193 20.57 -10.74 25.60
N ILE A 194 21.15 -9.66 25.08
CA ILE A 194 22.58 -9.37 25.19
C ILE A 194 23.00 -9.15 26.65
N LEU A 195 22.21 -8.38 27.43
CA LEU A 195 22.53 -8.07 28.81
C LEU A 195 22.54 -9.34 29.67
N ILE A 196 21.55 -10.23 29.50
CA ILE A 196 21.51 -11.50 30.20
C ILE A 196 22.70 -12.37 29.78
N GLY A 197 23.00 -12.48 28.48
CA GLY A 197 24.14 -13.23 27.98
C GLY A 197 25.48 -12.77 28.58
N VAL A 198 25.69 -11.45 28.68
CA VAL A 198 26.89 -10.86 29.28
C VAL A 198 26.96 -11.09 30.79
N LEU A 199 25.84 -10.95 31.52
CA LEU A 199 25.81 -11.05 32.97
C LEU A 199 25.80 -12.50 33.49
N THR A 200 25.17 -13.41 32.79
CA THR A 200 24.94 -14.79 33.28
C THR A 200 25.63 -15.88 32.46
N GLY A 201 26.13 -15.55 31.27
CA GLY A 201 26.67 -16.52 30.30
C GLY A 201 25.59 -17.44 29.69
N VAL A 202 24.31 -17.13 29.89
CA VAL A 202 23.20 -17.93 29.35
C VAL A 202 22.79 -17.34 27.98
N ASP A 203 22.85 -18.18 26.95
CA ASP A 203 22.29 -17.81 25.64
C ASP A 203 20.76 -17.96 25.67
N THR A 204 20.07 -16.82 25.60
CA THR A 204 18.59 -16.76 25.60
C THR A 204 18.00 -17.10 24.23
N GLN A 205 18.85 -17.32 23.20
CA GLN A 205 18.45 -17.62 21.81
C GLN A 205 17.42 -16.62 21.23
N GLY A 206 17.50 -15.36 21.67
CA GLY A 206 16.57 -14.32 21.21
C GLY A 206 15.17 -14.43 21.80
N MET A 207 15.00 -15.12 22.94
CA MET A 207 13.68 -15.33 23.55
C MET A 207 12.99 -14.02 23.92
N PHE A 208 13.73 -13.04 24.46
CA PHE A 208 13.17 -11.73 24.78
C PHE A 208 12.88 -10.93 23.49
N THR A 209 13.75 -10.99 22.50
CA THR A 209 13.52 -10.38 21.18
C THR A 209 12.21 -10.89 20.57
N GLN A 210 11.99 -12.20 20.58
CA GLN A 210 10.77 -12.81 20.04
C GLN A 210 9.54 -12.44 20.86
N ASN A 211 9.61 -12.53 22.19
CA ASN A 211 8.48 -12.22 23.06
C ASN A 211 8.05 -10.76 22.96
N PHE A 212 8.98 -9.81 22.91
CA PHE A 212 8.66 -8.39 22.74
C PHE A 212 8.11 -8.08 21.34
N ALA A 213 8.59 -8.75 20.31
CA ALA A 213 8.02 -8.61 18.95
C ALA A 213 6.59 -9.20 18.86
N GLN A 214 6.26 -10.21 19.68
CA GLN A 214 4.95 -10.87 19.70
C GLN A 214 3.93 -10.21 20.64
N ALA A 215 4.39 -9.60 21.74
CA ALA A 215 3.53 -9.11 22.83
C ALA A 215 2.43 -8.10 22.40
N TYR A 216 2.63 -7.41 21.27
CA TYR A 216 1.69 -6.41 20.76
C TYR A 216 0.95 -6.86 19.49
N SER A 217 1.09 -8.10 19.04
CA SER A 217 0.55 -8.53 17.75
C SER A 217 -0.99 -8.49 17.71
N GLN A 218 -1.67 -8.90 18.78
CA GLN A 218 -3.14 -8.93 18.82
C GLN A 218 -3.75 -7.52 18.91
N GLU A 219 -3.16 -6.64 19.70
CA GLU A 219 -3.59 -5.24 19.81
C GLU A 219 -3.41 -4.52 18.47
N PHE A 220 -2.26 -4.71 17.80
CA PHE A 220 -1.99 -4.11 16.50
C PHE A 220 -2.91 -4.67 15.41
N GLU A 221 -3.26 -5.96 15.46
CA GLU A 221 -4.24 -6.54 14.54
C GLU A 221 -5.64 -5.95 14.75
N SER A 222 -6.07 -5.80 16.00
CA SER A 222 -7.37 -5.19 16.32
C SER A 222 -7.41 -3.72 15.91
N GLU A 223 -6.32 -2.97 16.11
CA GLU A 223 -6.21 -1.58 15.65
C GLU A 223 -6.21 -1.50 14.11
N ALA A 224 -5.50 -2.40 13.43
CA ALA A 224 -5.48 -2.46 11.98
C ALA A 224 -6.84 -2.84 11.38
N ASP A 225 -7.58 -3.77 12.01
CA ASP A 225 -8.95 -4.08 11.62
C ASP A 225 -9.87 -2.85 11.79
N TYR A 226 -9.80 -2.18 12.95
CA TYR A 226 -10.60 -1.02 13.27
C TYR A 226 -10.38 0.12 12.27
N VAL A 227 -9.13 0.53 12.08
CA VAL A 227 -8.76 1.63 11.17
C VAL A 227 -8.97 1.23 9.71
N GLY A 228 -8.64 -0.02 9.33
CA GLY A 228 -8.83 -0.54 7.98
C GLY A 228 -10.29 -0.57 7.54
N LEU A 229 -11.22 -0.89 8.46
CA LEU A 229 -12.67 -0.81 8.18
C LEU A 229 -13.11 0.62 7.87
N TYR A 230 -12.65 1.61 8.63
CA TYR A 230 -12.91 3.02 8.31
C TYR A 230 -12.32 3.42 6.97
N MET A 231 -11.06 3.05 6.68
CA MET A 231 -10.43 3.33 5.38
C MET A 231 -11.21 2.70 4.22
N SER A 232 -11.68 1.46 4.36
CA SER A 232 -12.50 0.78 3.36
C SER A 232 -13.83 1.52 3.13
N GLN A 233 -14.54 1.85 4.21
CA GLN A 233 -15.84 2.50 4.13
C GLN A 233 -15.77 3.91 3.53
N ILE A 234 -14.80 4.75 3.94
CA ILE A 234 -14.63 6.11 3.37
C ILE A 234 -14.20 6.07 1.90
N SER A 235 -13.62 4.95 1.47
CA SER A 235 -13.21 4.71 0.09
C SER A 235 -14.36 4.18 -0.79
N GLY A 236 -15.52 3.92 -0.18
CA GLY A 236 -16.75 3.50 -0.87
C GLY A 236 -16.92 1.99 -1.00
N TYR A 237 -16.15 1.19 -0.27
CA TYR A 237 -16.27 -0.27 -0.25
C TYR A 237 -17.26 -0.74 0.81
N ASP A 238 -17.95 -1.85 0.51
CA ASP A 238 -18.87 -2.50 1.44
C ASP A 238 -18.08 -3.31 2.48
N ILE A 239 -18.33 -3.03 3.76
CA ILE A 239 -17.66 -3.67 4.89
C ILE A 239 -18.55 -4.67 5.62
N THR A 240 -19.80 -4.86 5.20
CA THR A 240 -20.80 -5.66 5.93
C THR A 240 -20.37 -7.11 6.12
N GLU A 241 -19.67 -7.69 5.15
CA GLU A 241 -19.18 -9.06 5.17
C GLU A 241 -17.73 -9.20 5.70
N ALA A 242 -17.15 -8.14 6.28
CA ALA A 242 -15.75 -8.16 6.71
C ALA A 242 -15.46 -9.26 7.75
N ALA A 243 -16.34 -9.44 8.75
CA ALA A 243 -16.18 -10.49 9.74
C ALA A 243 -16.22 -11.90 9.11
N TYR A 244 -17.07 -12.09 8.09
CA TYR A 244 -17.15 -13.36 7.36
C TYR A 244 -15.86 -13.60 6.54
N PHE A 245 -15.33 -12.58 5.86
CA PHE A 245 -14.07 -12.66 5.13
C PHE A 245 -12.92 -13.11 6.04
N TRP A 246 -12.74 -12.47 7.20
CA TRP A 246 -11.66 -12.82 8.13
C TRP A 246 -11.85 -14.22 8.76
N ARG A 247 -13.09 -14.64 9.04
CA ARG A 247 -13.38 -16.04 9.45
C ARG A 247 -12.96 -17.04 8.37
N ARG A 248 -13.25 -16.73 7.09
CA ARG A 248 -12.86 -17.58 5.96
C ARG A 248 -11.34 -17.65 5.82
N MET A 249 -10.62 -16.54 6.05
CA MET A 249 -9.16 -16.51 6.14
C MET A 249 -8.64 -17.43 7.26
N GLY A 250 -9.19 -17.34 8.45
CA GLY A 250 -8.82 -18.21 9.59
C GLY A 250 -9.01 -19.69 9.28
N VAL A 251 -10.11 -20.07 8.62
CA VAL A 251 -10.35 -21.46 8.19
C VAL A 251 -9.31 -21.92 7.15
N LYS A 252 -8.92 -21.05 6.24
CA LYS A 252 -7.88 -21.34 5.22
C LYS A 252 -6.49 -21.52 5.85
N HIS A 253 -6.23 -20.81 6.93
CA HIS A 253 -4.96 -20.79 7.66
C HIS A 253 -5.17 -21.14 9.14
N PRO A 254 -5.51 -22.41 9.49
CA PRO A 254 -5.83 -22.79 10.87
C PRO A 254 -4.68 -22.55 11.86
N GLY A 255 -3.42 -22.53 11.38
CA GLY A 255 -2.26 -22.13 12.20
C GLY A 255 -2.28 -20.66 12.64
N SER A 256 -3.11 -19.79 12.03
CA SER A 256 -3.29 -18.41 12.49
C SER A 256 -4.21 -18.31 13.71
N ILE A 257 -5.00 -19.34 13.98
CA ILE A 257 -5.94 -19.41 15.12
C ILE A 257 -5.23 -19.99 16.36
N ASP A 258 -4.17 -20.76 16.17
CA ASP A 258 -3.42 -21.40 17.24
C ASP A 258 -2.47 -20.41 17.92
N LYS A 259 -2.38 -20.44 19.24
CA LYS A 259 -1.56 -19.53 20.06
C LYS A 259 -0.03 -19.64 19.83
N ASN A 260 0.42 -20.55 18.97
CA ASN A 260 1.83 -20.82 18.64
C ASN A 260 2.33 -20.16 17.32
N HIS A 261 1.87 -19.05 16.99
CA HIS A 261 2.44 -17.88 16.28
C HIS A 261 3.46 -18.04 15.13
N ALA A 262 3.14 -18.81 14.09
CA ALA A 262 3.86 -18.68 12.81
C ALA A 262 3.13 -17.77 11.79
N ALA A 263 1.94 -17.26 12.13
CA ALA A 263 1.15 -16.41 11.24
C ALA A 263 1.53 -14.94 11.37
N SER A 264 1.65 -14.24 10.24
CA SER A 264 1.86 -12.79 10.20
C SER A 264 0.70 -12.02 10.85
N HIS A 265 -0.52 -12.55 10.78
CA HIS A 265 -1.77 -11.97 11.29
C HIS A 265 -2.56 -13.00 12.10
N PRO A 266 -2.35 -13.09 13.42
CA PRO A 266 -3.10 -14.02 14.27
C PRO A 266 -4.59 -13.70 14.26
N SER A 267 -5.42 -14.71 14.02
CA SER A 267 -6.88 -14.63 14.11
C SER A 267 -7.37 -15.05 15.48
N SER A 268 -8.29 -14.30 16.07
CA SER A 268 -8.94 -14.69 17.32
C SER A 268 -10.46 -14.45 17.25
N PRO A 269 -11.25 -15.17 18.06
CA PRO A 269 -12.69 -14.91 18.15
C PRO A 269 -13.01 -13.46 18.54
N GLU A 270 -12.19 -12.86 19.41
CA GLU A 270 -12.33 -11.48 19.85
C GLU A 270 -12.20 -10.48 18.68
N ARG A 271 -11.27 -10.73 17.74
CA ARG A 271 -11.14 -9.90 16.53
C ARG A 271 -12.44 -9.90 15.72
N PHE A 272 -13.07 -11.04 15.53
CA PHE A 272 -14.32 -11.11 14.75
C PHE A 272 -15.46 -10.33 15.41
N VAL A 273 -15.56 -10.38 16.75
CA VAL A 273 -16.54 -9.58 17.50
C VAL A 273 -16.23 -8.10 17.37
N SER A 274 -14.98 -7.69 17.54
CA SER A 274 -14.54 -6.29 17.38
C SER A 274 -14.83 -5.75 15.97
N ILE A 275 -14.66 -6.55 14.93
CA ILE A 275 -15.01 -6.20 13.56
C ILE A 275 -16.52 -5.94 13.42
N GLU A 276 -17.37 -6.84 13.96
CA GLU A 276 -18.82 -6.66 13.93
C GLU A 276 -19.27 -5.40 14.69
N ASP A 277 -18.65 -5.11 15.83
CA ASP A 277 -18.97 -3.90 16.61
C ASP A 277 -18.46 -2.62 15.92
N THR A 278 -17.31 -2.66 15.26
CA THR A 278 -16.82 -1.57 14.43
C THR A 278 -17.77 -1.28 13.25
N ILE A 279 -18.29 -2.31 12.59
CA ILE A 279 -19.28 -2.15 11.52
C ILE A 279 -20.52 -1.41 12.05
N LYS A 280 -21.04 -1.82 13.22
CA LYS A 280 -22.20 -1.15 13.87
C LYS A 280 -21.89 0.31 14.24
N GLU A 281 -20.68 0.59 14.74
CA GLU A 281 -20.22 1.94 15.03
C GLU A 281 -20.23 2.80 13.76
N ILE A 282 -19.61 2.30 12.67
CA ILE A 282 -19.56 3.00 11.38
C ILE A 282 -20.98 3.27 10.84
N GLU A 283 -21.88 2.28 10.87
CA GLU A 283 -23.26 2.44 10.43
C GLU A 283 -24.03 3.46 11.30
N THR A 284 -23.76 3.48 12.61
CA THR A 284 -24.34 4.48 13.51
C THR A 284 -23.86 5.87 13.12
N LYS A 285 -22.57 6.10 12.93
CA LYS A 285 -22.00 7.39 12.49
C LYS A 285 -22.57 7.83 11.14
N LYS A 286 -22.77 6.90 10.19
CA LYS A 286 -23.43 7.20 8.90
C LYS A 286 -24.88 7.68 9.07
N THR A 287 -25.64 7.04 9.95
CA THR A 287 -27.05 7.38 10.17
C THR A 287 -27.22 8.67 10.97
N THR A 288 -26.33 8.97 11.90
CA THR A 288 -26.33 10.22 12.69
C THR A 288 -25.69 11.40 11.96
N GLY A 289 -25.02 11.17 10.84
CA GLY A 289 -24.30 12.20 10.08
C GLY A 289 -23.00 12.65 10.76
N GLU A 290 -22.46 11.83 11.65
CA GLU A 290 -21.15 12.07 12.26
C GLU A 290 -20.02 11.85 11.25
N VAL A 291 -18.84 12.44 11.53
CA VAL A 291 -17.65 12.27 10.69
C VAL A 291 -17.21 10.80 10.76
N LEU A 292 -17.02 10.17 9.60
CA LEU A 292 -16.51 8.80 9.50
C LEU A 292 -15.00 8.77 9.77
N MET A 293 -14.64 8.87 11.05
CA MET A 293 -13.25 8.76 11.54
C MET A 293 -13.22 7.83 12.74
N PRO A 294 -12.19 6.97 12.85
CA PRO A 294 -12.00 6.12 14.01
C PRO A 294 -11.59 6.94 15.23
N ASN A 295 -11.93 6.46 16.42
CA ASN A 295 -11.49 7.04 17.69
C ASN A 295 -10.08 6.50 18.02
N ILE A 296 -9.04 7.15 17.53
CA ILE A 296 -7.64 6.74 17.72
C ILE A 296 -6.89 7.77 18.59
N ASP A 297 -5.92 7.29 19.37
CA ASP A 297 -4.99 8.14 20.11
C ASP A 297 -3.77 8.48 19.25
N GLU A 298 -3.75 9.67 18.68
CA GLU A 298 -2.64 10.15 17.86
C GLU A 298 -1.31 10.21 18.64
N ASN A 299 -1.34 10.49 19.96
CA ASN A 299 -0.12 10.51 20.76
C ASN A 299 0.48 9.12 20.90
N ALA A 300 -0.37 8.09 21.01
CA ALA A 300 0.10 6.70 21.02
C ALA A 300 0.78 6.34 19.69
N ILE A 301 0.24 6.78 18.55
CA ILE A 301 0.84 6.55 17.23
C ILE A 301 2.19 7.28 17.11
N ASP A 302 2.26 8.54 17.56
CA ASP A 302 3.49 9.33 17.48
C ASP A 302 4.60 8.75 18.36
N SER A 303 4.25 8.16 19.50
CA SER A 303 5.21 7.47 20.38
C SER A 303 5.87 6.23 19.72
N ARG A 304 5.31 5.70 18.63
CA ARG A 304 5.84 4.57 17.85
C ARG A 304 6.86 5.01 16.79
N GLU A 305 7.24 6.29 16.72
CA GLU A 305 8.25 6.78 15.78
C GLU A 305 9.60 6.07 16.01
N ARG A 306 10.25 5.70 14.90
CA ARG A 306 11.65 5.28 14.96
C ARG A 306 12.48 6.40 15.58
N PRO A 307 13.41 6.10 16.52
CA PRO A 307 14.48 7.03 16.85
C PRO A 307 15.15 7.46 15.56
N ALA A 308 15.40 8.77 15.39
CA ALA A 308 16.04 9.30 14.19
C ALA A 308 17.27 8.43 13.85
N GLU A 309 17.32 7.85 12.66
CA GLU A 309 18.45 7.06 12.19
C GLU A 309 19.72 7.87 12.42
N SER A 310 20.67 7.34 13.20
CA SER A 310 21.98 7.95 13.34
C SER A 310 22.55 8.07 11.93
N GLN A 311 23.21 9.18 11.61
CA GLN A 311 23.80 9.46 10.28
C GLN A 311 24.76 8.36 9.77
N ALA A 312 25.06 7.35 10.58
CA ALA A 312 25.89 6.20 10.26
C ALA A 312 25.29 5.24 9.22
N ASP A 313 23.95 5.14 9.11
CA ASP A 313 23.30 4.21 8.18
C ASP A 313 23.10 4.77 6.76
N ARG A 314 23.54 5.99 6.50
CA ARG A 314 23.53 6.61 5.16
C ARG A 314 24.79 6.34 4.33
N ILE A 315 25.78 5.65 4.89
CA ILE A 315 27.01 5.26 4.17
C ILE A 315 26.78 3.84 3.66
N GLY A 316 26.47 3.79 2.36
CA GLY A 316 26.01 2.65 1.61
C GLY A 316 26.87 1.39 1.67
N PHE A 317 26.20 0.31 1.43
CA PHE A 317 26.71 -0.82 0.67
C PHE A 317 25.80 -1.04 -0.54
#